data_cd9c763dd884dd21c0788b7fd777ba7e
#
_entry.id   cd9c763dd884dd21c0788b7fd777ba7e
#
_cell.length_a   1.000
_cell.length_b   1.000
_cell.length_c   1.000
_cell.angle_alpha   90.00
_cell.angle_beta   90.00
_cell.angle_gamma   90.00
#
_symmetry.space_group_name_H-M   'P 1'
#
loop_
_entity.id
_entity.type
_entity.pdbx_description
1 polymer ?
#
loop_
_entity_poly.entity_id
_entity_poly.type
_entity_poly.pdbx_seq_one_letter_code
_entity_poly.pdbx_strand_id
1 'polypeptide(L)'
;MRTIVLGPPGTGKTHTLLEKVDDYLKTTNPDRIGYFAFTKKAANEAKGRAMDKFNLSEDDLPYFRTLHSLAFRMLGIKKNQVMQRRHYEDLGRKENLFLDYNDYDEEETGLFTTKSDYLRIIHLAKLRNISIDKQYNLKEHNQDVEYKTLIHLASELDRYKKEYNLIDYNDMILKFIKSDKSPNFDVVFVDEAQDLSLMQWDMVKTIWDKTVDSYIAGDDDQAIFRWAGADVDSFITQKGKPLPLTKSRRVPRKIHELASSIIGRVNNRIDKNWNPKQHEGRLTPYDSFEDVDMSSGKWLVLTRTRSMLDSLEDTIRDKGFYYENRFKKLYEKDIQEAALNWEHLIQGQMLDSKQIEGISKYISKEKWNKDKLKSMVKNSLYSLDQLQKDYGLGTKEIWYEAFDQAGQKRINYIRRMKRNGEMLNKEPRIKLSTIHSAKGGEEDNVVLLTDLTHNTKKSYDKNQDD
;
A
#
# COMPACT_ATOMS: atom_id res chain seq x y z
N MET A 1 6.97 -29.74 -12.68
CA MET A 1 7.15 -28.92 -13.92
C MET A 1 7.05 -27.44 -13.59
N ARG A 2 7.84 -26.55 -14.25
CA ARG A 2 7.76 -25.10 -14.01
C ARG A 2 6.99 -24.41 -15.13
N THR A 3 5.98 -23.58 -14.78
CA THR A 3 5.19 -22.79 -15.72
C THR A 3 5.39 -21.30 -15.42
N ILE A 4 5.74 -20.51 -16.44
CA ILE A 4 5.92 -19.06 -16.33
C ILE A 4 4.70 -18.38 -16.95
N VAL A 5 3.87 -17.76 -16.11
CA VAL A 5 2.67 -17.04 -16.53
C VAL A 5 3.05 -15.58 -16.80
N LEU A 6 3.12 -15.25 -18.09
CA LEU A 6 3.43 -13.89 -18.55
C LEU A 6 2.12 -13.12 -18.71
N GLY A 7 1.86 -12.19 -17.79
CA GLY A 7 0.56 -11.52 -17.70
C GLY A 7 0.64 -9.99 -17.70
N PRO A 8 0.57 -9.34 -18.88
CA PRO A 8 0.41 -7.90 -18.99
C PRO A 8 -0.74 -7.31 -18.15
N PRO A 9 -0.83 -5.98 -18.00
CA PRO A 9 -1.84 -5.36 -17.14
C PRO A 9 -3.28 -5.80 -17.44
N GLY A 10 -4.01 -6.26 -16.41
CA GLY A 10 -5.42 -6.63 -16.54
C GLY A 10 -5.70 -7.92 -17.32
N THR A 11 -4.68 -8.74 -17.62
CA THR A 11 -4.87 -10.03 -18.34
C THR A 11 -5.30 -11.18 -17.43
N GLY A 12 -5.33 -10.97 -16.10
CA GLY A 12 -5.86 -11.96 -15.15
C GLY A 12 -4.84 -12.92 -14.59
N LYS A 13 -3.58 -12.49 -14.33
CA LYS A 13 -2.53 -13.31 -13.68
C LYS A 13 -3.04 -14.05 -12.46
N THR A 14 -3.47 -13.31 -11.43
CA THR A 14 -3.98 -13.88 -10.17
C THR A 14 -5.17 -14.80 -10.40
N HIS A 15 -6.08 -14.45 -11.32
CA HIS A 15 -7.22 -15.30 -11.69
C HIS A 15 -6.76 -16.63 -12.27
N THR A 16 -5.81 -16.61 -13.21
CA THR A 16 -5.25 -17.82 -13.82
C THR A 16 -4.54 -18.70 -12.77
N LEU A 17 -3.78 -18.08 -11.84
CA LEU A 17 -3.18 -18.84 -10.75
C LEU A 17 -4.24 -19.49 -9.86
N LEU A 18 -5.33 -18.79 -9.52
CA LEU A 18 -6.42 -19.34 -8.72
C LEU A 18 -7.22 -20.44 -9.46
N GLU A 19 -7.36 -20.37 -10.78
CA GLU A 19 -7.91 -21.48 -11.56
C GLU A 19 -7.03 -22.73 -11.47
N LYS A 20 -5.70 -22.54 -11.46
CA LYS A 20 -4.77 -23.65 -11.25
C LYS A 20 -4.81 -24.18 -9.81
N VAL A 21 -4.94 -23.31 -8.82
CA VAL A 21 -5.18 -23.74 -7.42
C VAL A 21 -6.44 -24.63 -7.35
N ASP A 22 -7.52 -24.24 -8.03
CA ASP A 22 -8.76 -25.04 -8.12
C ASP A 22 -8.49 -26.45 -8.67
N ASP A 23 -7.71 -26.54 -9.75
CA ASP A 23 -7.38 -27.84 -10.34
C ASP A 23 -6.64 -28.73 -9.32
N TYR A 24 -5.69 -28.18 -8.55
CA TYR A 24 -4.95 -28.94 -7.54
C TYR A 24 -5.79 -29.29 -6.30
N LEU A 25 -6.69 -28.40 -5.85
CA LEU A 25 -7.55 -28.69 -4.69
C LEU A 25 -8.48 -29.88 -4.89
N LYS A 26 -8.72 -30.32 -6.13
CA LYS A 26 -9.50 -31.55 -6.43
C LYS A 26 -8.77 -32.82 -6.02
N THR A 27 -7.45 -32.81 -5.95
CA THR A 27 -6.60 -34.00 -5.77
C THR A 27 -5.51 -33.86 -4.73
N THR A 28 -5.29 -32.65 -4.21
CA THR A 28 -4.18 -32.30 -3.32
C THR A 28 -4.72 -31.64 -2.06
N ASN A 29 -4.20 -32.03 -0.90
CA ASN A 29 -4.56 -31.37 0.36
C ASN A 29 -4.14 -29.89 0.33
N PRO A 30 -4.98 -28.98 0.85
CA PRO A 30 -4.67 -27.55 0.84
C PRO A 30 -3.36 -27.16 1.54
N ASP A 31 -2.95 -27.92 2.56
CA ASP A 31 -1.67 -27.72 3.29
C ASP A 31 -0.42 -28.11 2.47
N ARG A 32 -0.62 -28.73 1.31
CA ARG A 32 0.46 -29.04 0.35
C ARG A 32 0.50 -28.07 -0.84
N ILE A 33 -0.31 -27.00 -0.79
CA ILE A 33 -0.39 -25.95 -1.78
C ILE A 33 0.20 -24.66 -1.21
N GLY A 34 1.31 -24.17 -1.77
CA GLY A 34 1.89 -22.89 -1.43
C GLY A 34 1.44 -21.79 -2.39
N TYR A 35 0.89 -20.68 -1.89
CA TYR A 35 0.58 -19.48 -2.68
C TYR A 35 1.28 -18.28 -2.07
N PHE A 36 2.26 -17.74 -2.78
CA PHE A 36 3.10 -16.65 -2.30
C PHE A 36 2.91 -15.40 -3.14
N ALA A 37 2.46 -14.32 -2.50
CA ALA A 37 2.34 -13.01 -3.10
C ALA A 37 3.35 -12.04 -2.50
N PHE A 38 3.69 -11.00 -3.26
CA PHE A 38 4.64 -9.99 -2.82
C PHE A 38 4.11 -9.18 -1.61
N THR A 39 2.82 -8.81 -1.60
CA THR A 39 2.21 -8.03 -0.52
C THR A 39 1.20 -8.86 0.29
N LYS A 40 1.00 -8.48 1.57
CA LYS A 40 -0.06 -9.06 2.41
C LYS A 40 -1.44 -8.91 1.78
N LYS A 41 -1.72 -7.75 1.19
CA LYS A 41 -3.00 -7.48 0.53
C LYS A 41 -3.27 -8.47 -0.59
N ALA A 42 -2.30 -8.68 -1.49
CA ALA A 42 -2.43 -9.64 -2.58
C ALA A 42 -2.58 -11.08 -2.08
N ALA A 43 -1.82 -11.47 -1.05
CA ALA A 43 -1.95 -12.79 -0.43
C ALA A 43 -3.33 -13.01 0.21
N ASN A 44 -3.84 -12.01 0.94
CA ASN A 44 -5.15 -12.08 1.57
C ASN A 44 -6.29 -12.07 0.53
N GLU A 45 -6.15 -11.31 -0.55
CA GLU A 45 -7.13 -11.31 -1.65
C GLU A 45 -7.19 -12.68 -2.33
N ALA A 46 -6.04 -13.29 -2.63
CA ALA A 46 -5.98 -14.63 -3.19
C ALA A 46 -6.57 -15.67 -2.23
N LYS A 47 -6.26 -15.56 -0.95
CA LYS A 47 -6.79 -16.42 0.11
C LYS A 47 -8.31 -16.29 0.23
N GLY A 48 -8.84 -15.06 0.31
CA GLY A 48 -10.28 -14.79 0.37
C GLY A 48 -11.03 -15.37 -0.84
N ARG A 49 -10.52 -15.15 -2.05
CA ARG A 49 -11.10 -15.71 -3.28
C ARG A 49 -11.10 -17.25 -3.26
N ALA A 50 -10.04 -17.88 -2.75
CA ALA A 50 -9.99 -19.33 -2.61
C ALA A 50 -10.99 -19.83 -1.56
N MET A 51 -11.08 -19.18 -0.41
CA MET A 51 -12.06 -19.51 0.64
C MET A 51 -13.50 -19.44 0.11
N ASP A 52 -13.86 -18.34 -0.54
CA ASP A 52 -15.20 -18.13 -1.11
C ASP A 52 -15.53 -19.16 -2.20
N LYS A 53 -14.57 -19.43 -3.08
CA LYS A 53 -14.78 -20.32 -4.23
C LYS A 53 -14.88 -21.77 -3.83
N PHE A 54 -14.13 -22.22 -2.81
CA PHE A 54 -14.01 -23.64 -2.43
C PHE A 54 -14.63 -23.96 -1.09
N ASN A 55 -15.32 -23.00 -0.46
CA ASN A 55 -15.93 -23.14 0.85
C ASN A 55 -14.93 -23.62 1.92
N LEU A 56 -13.72 -23.04 1.91
CA LEU A 56 -12.64 -23.34 2.84
C LEU A 56 -12.57 -22.28 3.95
N SER A 57 -12.06 -22.70 5.12
CA SER A 57 -11.72 -21.78 6.20
C SER A 57 -10.32 -21.18 6.04
N GLU A 58 -10.01 -20.17 6.84
CA GLU A 58 -8.65 -19.58 6.86
C GLU A 58 -7.59 -20.60 7.27
N ASP A 59 -7.90 -21.50 8.18
CA ASP A 59 -7.00 -22.54 8.69
C ASP A 59 -6.71 -23.61 7.64
N ASP A 60 -7.60 -23.83 6.69
CA ASP A 60 -7.41 -24.78 5.58
C ASP A 60 -6.36 -24.30 4.57
N LEU A 61 -6.06 -22.99 4.52
CA LEU A 61 -5.11 -22.38 3.60
C LEU A 61 -3.87 -21.79 4.31
N PRO A 62 -3.11 -22.61 5.05
CA PRO A 62 -2.04 -22.14 5.94
C PRO A 62 -0.87 -21.50 5.19
N TYR A 63 -0.72 -21.74 3.89
CA TYR A 63 0.40 -21.28 3.09
C TYR A 63 0.00 -20.31 1.96
N PHE A 64 -1.18 -19.68 2.05
CA PHE A 64 -1.55 -18.51 1.26
C PHE A 64 -1.07 -17.24 1.98
N ARG A 65 0.14 -16.78 1.67
CA ARG A 65 0.83 -15.73 2.44
C ARG A 65 1.99 -15.07 1.69
N THR A 66 2.65 -14.10 2.32
CA THR A 66 3.92 -13.56 1.81
C THR A 66 5.10 -14.47 2.20
N LEU A 67 6.22 -14.36 1.49
CA LEU A 67 7.46 -15.09 1.82
C LEU A 67 7.94 -14.80 3.25
N HIS A 68 7.90 -13.53 3.70
CA HIS A 68 8.23 -13.16 5.07
C HIS A 68 7.31 -13.83 6.10
N SER A 69 6.01 -13.88 5.82
CA SER A 69 5.04 -14.56 6.71
C SER A 69 5.29 -16.07 6.77
N LEU A 70 5.73 -16.70 5.67
CA LEU A 70 6.17 -18.10 5.68
C LEU A 70 7.40 -18.26 6.57
N ALA A 71 8.45 -17.47 6.35
CA ALA A 71 9.68 -17.53 7.14
C ALA A 71 9.40 -17.31 8.63
N PHE A 72 8.61 -16.30 8.98
CA PHE A 72 8.19 -16.01 10.35
C PHE A 72 7.56 -17.25 11.02
N ARG A 73 6.61 -17.90 10.34
CA ARG A 73 5.92 -19.09 10.87
C ARG A 73 6.85 -20.29 11.02
N MET A 74 7.61 -20.61 9.98
CA MET A 74 8.44 -21.81 9.92
C MET A 74 9.64 -21.75 10.89
N LEU A 75 10.13 -20.56 11.15
CA LEU A 75 11.21 -20.34 12.14
C LEU A 75 10.69 -20.23 13.58
N GLY A 76 9.38 -20.17 13.80
CA GLY A 76 8.77 -20.00 15.12
C GLY A 76 9.10 -18.66 15.78
N ILE A 77 9.26 -17.59 14.97
CA ILE A 77 9.62 -16.26 15.46
C ILE A 77 8.40 -15.65 16.19
N LYS A 78 8.66 -15.03 17.35
CA LYS A 78 7.65 -14.31 18.12
C LYS A 78 7.61 -12.84 17.69
N LYS A 79 6.44 -12.19 17.75
CA LYS A 79 6.29 -10.77 17.36
C LYS A 79 7.22 -9.82 18.10
N ASN A 80 7.51 -10.09 19.39
CA ASN A 80 8.44 -9.27 20.18
C ASN A 80 9.92 -9.44 19.81
N GLN A 81 10.26 -10.42 18.98
CA GLN A 81 11.60 -10.62 18.44
C GLN A 81 11.82 -9.89 17.12
N VAL A 82 10.79 -9.29 16.53
CA VAL A 82 10.91 -8.56 15.26
C VAL A 82 11.39 -7.14 15.54
N MET A 83 12.40 -6.69 14.80
CA MET A 83 12.84 -5.30 14.81
C MET A 83 11.66 -4.39 14.45
N GLN A 84 11.47 -3.33 15.21
CA GLN A 84 10.44 -2.30 15.03
C GLN A 84 11.10 -0.93 15.02
N ARG A 85 10.39 0.09 14.58
CA ARG A 85 10.85 1.48 14.54
C ARG A 85 11.59 1.91 15.82
N ARG A 86 11.02 1.64 16.97
CA ARG A 86 11.64 1.98 18.27
C ARG A 86 13.06 1.42 18.47
N HIS A 87 13.36 0.24 17.91
CA HIS A 87 14.68 -0.39 18.02
C HIS A 87 15.71 0.32 17.12
N TYR A 88 15.31 0.74 15.93
CA TYR A 88 16.16 1.54 15.04
C TYR A 88 16.41 2.93 15.64
N GLU A 89 15.39 3.58 16.21
CA GLU A 89 15.52 4.86 16.90
C GLU A 89 16.41 4.74 18.15
N ASP A 90 16.33 3.63 18.89
CA ASP A 90 17.21 3.38 20.05
C ASP A 90 18.67 3.20 19.63
N LEU A 91 18.93 2.38 18.61
CA LEU A 91 20.26 2.24 18.02
C LEU A 91 20.76 3.59 17.49
N GLY A 92 19.92 4.36 16.82
CA GLY A 92 20.28 5.68 16.32
C GLY A 92 20.70 6.65 17.42
N ARG A 93 20.03 6.65 18.57
CA ARG A 93 20.47 7.44 19.75
C ARG A 93 21.83 7.00 20.29
N LYS A 94 22.09 5.69 20.34
CA LYS A 94 23.37 5.14 20.80
C LYS A 94 24.53 5.52 19.88
N GLU A 95 24.28 5.54 18.58
CA GLU A 95 25.29 5.82 17.55
C GLU A 95 25.30 7.30 17.10
N ASN A 96 24.49 8.15 17.72
CA ASN A 96 24.30 9.55 17.33
C ASN A 96 23.97 9.72 15.83
N LEU A 97 23.11 8.85 15.31
CA LEU A 97 22.65 8.82 13.93
C LEU A 97 21.12 8.91 13.87
N PHE A 98 20.59 9.58 12.84
CA PHE A 98 19.16 9.52 12.56
C PHE A 98 18.83 8.23 11.81
N LEU A 99 18.23 7.28 12.53
CA LEU A 99 17.75 6.01 11.97
C LEU A 99 16.24 5.94 12.08
N ASP A 100 15.58 6.14 10.99
CA ASP A 100 14.13 5.98 10.89
C ASP A 100 13.77 4.70 10.17
N TYR A 101 12.58 4.20 10.47
CA TYR A 101 12.00 3.03 9.84
C TYR A 101 10.49 3.20 9.74
N ASN A 102 9.91 2.84 8.62
CA ASN A 102 8.48 2.96 8.42
C ASN A 102 7.81 1.58 8.41
N ASP A 103 7.34 1.16 9.58
CA ASP A 103 6.65 -0.12 9.78
C ASP A 103 5.42 -0.29 8.86
N TYR A 104 4.72 0.81 8.58
CA TYR A 104 3.50 0.78 7.77
C TYR A 104 3.76 0.37 6.31
N ASP A 105 4.81 0.93 5.70
CA ASP A 105 5.12 0.61 4.31
C ASP A 105 5.53 -0.86 4.15
N GLU A 106 6.29 -1.41 5.08
CA GLU A 106 6.73 -2.80 5.01
C GLU A 106 5.57 -3.78 5.27
N GLU A 107 4.68 -3.47 6.21
CA GLU A 107 3.50 -4.30 6.46
C GLU A 107 2.51 -4.32 5.29
N GLU A 108 2.29 -3.19 4.61
CA GLU A 108 1.35 -3.09 3.49
C GLU A 108 1.96 -3.48 2.15
N THR A 109 3.18 -3.00 1.88
CA THR A 109 3.79 -3.12 0.55
C THR A 109 4.88 -4.18 0.48
N GLY A 110 5.32 -4.72 1.63
CA GLY A 110 6.46 -5.63 1.71
C GLY A 110 7.82 -4.97 1.45
N LEU A 111 7.85 -3.63 1.38
CA LEU A 111 9.04 -2.86 1.07
C LEU A 111 9.60 -2.19 2.32
N PHE A 112 10.91 -2.34 2.54
CA PHE A 112 11.62 -1.56 3.52
C PHE A 112 11.76 -0.12 3.04
N THR A 113 11.25 0.84 3.80
CA THR A 113 11.41 2.26 3.52
C THR A 113 12.02 3.00 4.70
N THR A 114 13.03 3.81 4.42
CA THR A 114 13.75 4.61 5.40
C THR A 114 14.26 5.92 4.76
N LYS A 115 14.38 6.97 5.56
CA LYS A 115 15.08 8.21 5.17
C LYS A 115 16.57 8.14 5.45
N SER A 116 17.02 7.14 6.22
CA SER A 116 18.44 6.92 6.51
C SER A 116 19.12 6.20 5.36
N ASP A 117 20.02 6.89 4.66
CA ASP A 117 20.82 6.27 3.61
C ASP A 117 21.72 5.14 4.14
N TYR A 118 22.18 5.23 5.38
CA TYR A 118 22.93 4.15 6.03
C TYR A 118 22.13 2.84 6.10
N LEU A 119 20.92 2.90 6.65
CA LEU A 119 20.03 1.73 6.70
C LEU A 119 19.67 1.23 5.31
N ARG A 120 19.40 2.15 4.37
CA ARG A 120 19.07 1.80 2.99
C ARG A 120 20.18 1.00 2.32
N ILE A 121 21.45 1.43 2.45
CA ILE A 121 22.59 0.71 1.89
C ILE A 121 22.72 -0.69 2.52
N ILE A 122 22.63 -0.81 3.85
CA ILE A 122 22.72 -2.09 4.56
C ILE A 122 21.62 -3.07 4.08
N HIS A 123 20.38 -2.59 3.97
CA HIS A 123 19.24 -3.41 3.53
C HIS A 123 19.34 -3.80 2.05
N LEU A 124 19.68 -2.86 1.16
CA LEU A 124 19.85 -3.15 -0.27
C LEU A 124 20.97 -4.15 -0.53
N ALA A 125 22.08 -4.06 0.21
CA ALA A 125 23.16 -5.04 0.12
C ALA A 125 22.67 -6.47 0.40
N LYS A 126 21.85 -6.63 1.45
CA LYS A 126 21.24 -7.94 1.80
C LYS A 126 20.26 -8.39 0.70
N LEU A 127 19.34 -7.52 0.29
CA LEU A 127 18.32 -7.83 -0.73
C LEU A 127 18.94 -8.25 -2.07
N ARG A 128 20.04 -7.61 -2.46
CA ARG A 128 20.80 -7.87 -3.70
C ARG A 128 21.86 -8.98 -3.55
N ASN A 129 21.96 -9.55 -2.37
CA ASN A 129 22.97 -10.59 -2.04
C ASN A 129 24.41 -10.18 -2.41
N ILE A 130 24.78 -8.93 -2.12
CA ILE A 130 26.12 -8.36 -2.33
C ILE A 130 26.70 -7.79 -1.03
N SER A 131 28.00 -7.52 -1.03
CA SER A 131 28.65 -6.88 0.13
C SER A 131 28.19 -5.43 0.29
N ILE A 132 28.23 -4.92 1.53
CA ILE A 132 27.96 -3.50 1.83
C ILE A 132 28.93 -2.59 1.05
N ASP A 133 30.17 -2.99 0.92
CA ASP A 133 31.19 -2.28 0.13
C ASP A 133 30.75 -2.14 -1.35
N LYS A 134 30.32 -3.25 -1.95
CA LYS A 134 29.83 -3.22 -3.34
C LYS A 134 28.59 -2.33 -3.48
N GLN A 135 27.64 -2.41 -2.55
CA GLN A 135 26.43 -1.57 -2.56
C GLN A 135 26.77 -0.08 -2.38
N TYR A 136 27.69 0.25 -1.49
CA TYR A 136 28.16 1.62 -1.28
C TYR A 136 28.81 2.20 -2.56
N ASN A 137 29.61 1.41 -3.24
CA ASN A 137 30.31 1.81 -4.48
C ASN A 137 29.39 1.98 -5.69
N LEU A 138 28.14 1.52 -5.66
CA LEU A 138 27.12 1.83 -6.68
C LEU A 138 26.70 3.30 -6.65
N LYS A 139 26.99 4.03 -5.57
CA LYS A 139 26.69 5.46 -5.40
C LYS A 139 25.21 5.82 -5.57
N GLU A 140 24.34 4.90 -5.16
CA GLU A 140 22.87 5.09 -5.13
C GLU A 140 22.41 5.77 -3.84
N HIS A 141 23.25 6.55 -3.18
CA HIS A 141 23.00 7.25 -1.93
C HIS A 141 23.44 8.71 -2.01
N ASN A 142 23.04 9.53 -1.04
CA ASN A 142 23.51 10.91 -0.94
C ASN A 142 25.02 10.96 -0.64
N GLN A 143 25.67 12.07 -0.99
CA GLN A 143 27.13 12.22 -0.83
C GLN A 143 27.59 12.25 0.63
N ASP A 144 26.68 12.49 1.57
CA ASP A 144 26.98 12.65 3.00
C ASP A 144 27.14 11.33 3.78
N VAL A 145 27.08 10.18 3.09
CA VAL A 145 27.28 8.87 3.75
C VAL A 145 28.77 8.55 3.88
N GLU A 146 29.28 8.59 5.10
CA GLU A 146 30.67 8.22 5.40
C GLU A 146 30.81 6.70 5.48
N TYR A 147 31.73 6.13 4.70
CA TYR A 147 31.94 4.68 4.62
C TYR A 147 32.32 4.03 5.97
N LYS A 148 33.20 4.69 6.76
CA LYS A 148 33.60 4.14 8.09
C LYS A 148 32.41 4.06 9.03
N THR A 149 31.57 5.08 9.07
CA THR A 149 30.34 5.12 9.86
C THR A 149 29.33 4.06 9.38
N LEU A 150 29.24 3.83 8.06
CA LEU A 150 28.40 2.78 7.50
C LEU A 150 28.80 1.38 7.98
N ILE A 151 30.09 1.05 7.90
CA ILE A 151 30.59 -0.27 8.34
C ILE A 151 30.46 -0.44 9.85
N HIS A 152 30.74 0.61 10.62
CA HIS A 152 30.52 0.61 12.07
C HIS A 152 29.06 0.35 12.40
N LEU A 153 28.13 1.12 11.81
CA LEU A 153 26.68 0.95 12.03
C LEU A 153 26.20 -0.46 11.65
N ALA A 154 26.69 -1.03 10.55
CA ALA A 154 26.31 -2.38 10.16
C ALA A 154 26.73 -3.42 11.21
N SER A 155 27.91 -3.27 11.78
CA SER A 155 28.39 -4.12 12.87
C SER A 155 27.55 -3.93 14.15
N GLU A 156 27.26 -2.69 14.52
CA GLU A 156 26.46 -2.35 15.69
C GLU A 156 25.00 -2.82 15.55
N LEU A 157 24.41 -2.72 14.36
CA LEU A 157 23.07 -3.27 14.09
C LEU A 157 23.05 -4.79 14.31
N ASP A 158 24.05 -5.51 13.83
CA ASP A 158 24.13 -6.96 14.04
C ASP A 158 24.41 -7.32 15.52
N ARG A 159 25.23 -6.52 16.24
CA ARG A 159 25.45 -6.66 17.69
C ARG A 159 24.17 -6.41 18.47
N TYR A 160 23.45 -5.33 18.15
CA TYR A 160 22.19 -4.96 18.78
C TYR A 160 21.14 -6.07 18.63
N LYS A 161 20.98 -6.61 17.42
CA LYS A 161 20.06 -7.72 17.17
C LYS A 161 20.40 -8.96 18.01
N LYS A 162 21.69 -9.28 18.16
CA LYS A 162 22.13 -10.42 19.00
C LYS A 162 21.88 -10.17 20.49
N GLU A 163 22.23 -8.98 21.00
CA GLU A 163 22.08 -8.59 22.40
C GLU A 163 20.60 -8.65 22.85
N TYR A 164 19.69 -8.14 22.02
CA TYR A 164 18.26 -8.07 22.35
C TYR A 164 17.44 -9.25 21.79
N ASN A 165 18.09 -10.25 21.22
CA ASN A 165 17.46 -11.40 20.55
C ASN A 165 16.41 -10.98 19.52
N LEU A 166 16.79 -10.03 18.67
CA LEU A 166 15.95 -9.46 17.62
C LEU A 166 16.33 -9.99 16.23
N ILE A 167 15.38 -9.87 15.31
CA ILE A 167 15.54 -10.27 13.91
C ILE A 167 14.86 -9.23 13.01
N ASP A 168 15.54 -8.76 11.97
CA ASP A 168 14.92 -7.97 10.92
C ASP A 168 14.30 -8.85 9.83
N TYR A 169 13.52 -8.26 8.92
CA TYR A 169 12.84 -9.00 7.86
C TYR A 169 13.81 -9.69 6.90
N ASN A 170 14.95 -9.07 6.56
CA ASN A 170 15.95 -9.70 5.71
C ASN A 170 16.57 -10.92 6.39
N ASP A 171 16.86 -10.81 7.68
CA ASP A 171 17.41 -11.93 8.44
C ASP A 171 16.43 -13.11 8.55
N MET A 172 15.11 -12.85 8.55
CA MET A 172 14.10 -13.92 8.49
C MET A 172 14.24 -14.75 7.23
N ILE A 173 14.34 -14.09 6.06
CA ILE A 173 14.52 -14.77 4.78
C ILE A 173 15.85 -15.55 4.76
N LEU A 174 16.94 -14.91 5.16
CA LEU A 174 18.26 -15.57 5.19
C LEU A 174 18.30 -16.78 6.14
N LYS A 175 17.67 -16.67 7.32
CA LYS A 175 17.59 -17.80 8.27
C LYS A 175 16.71 -18.92 7.72
N PHE A 176 15.63 -18.60 7.04
CA PHE A 176 14.76 -19.60 6.40
C PHE A 176 15.53 -20.38 5.33
N ILE A 177 16.23 -19.69 4.43
CA ILE A 177 17.05 -20.33 3.37
C ILE A 177 18.05 -21.32 3.99
N LYS A 178 18.67 -20.97 5.12
CA LYS A 178 19.66 -21.81 5.82
C LYS A 178 19.08 -22.92 6.69
N SER A 179 17.77 -22.92 6.96
CA SER A 179 17.16 -23.72 8.02
C SER A 179 16.61 -25.08 7.58
N ASP A 180 16.55 -25.35 6.31
CA ASP A 180 15.88 -26.54 5.71
C ASP A 180 14.43 -26.78 6.18
N LYS A 181 13.75 -25.72 6.69
CA LYS A 181 12.39 -25.78 7.24
C LYS A 181 11.29 -25.49 6.20
N SER A 182 11.60 -25.66 4.92
CA SER A 182 10.56 -25.52 3.89
C SER A 182 9.50 -26.62 4.06
N PRO A 183 8.20 -26.26 4.07
CA PRO A 183 7.15 -27.28 3.99
C PRO A 183 7.27 -28.10 2.70
N ASN A 184 6.74 -29.31 2.72
CA ASN A 184 6.68 -30.16 1.52
C ASN A 184 5.45 -29.77 0.72
N PHE A 185 5.63 -29.07 -0.38
CA PHE A 185 4.56 -28.71 -1.30
C PHE A 185 4.50 -29.66 -2.49
N ASP A 186 3.28 -29.96 -2.96
CA ASP A 186 3.08 -30.61 -4.26
C ASP A 186 3.09 -29.57 -5.37
N VAL A 187 2.55 -28.38 -5.08
CA VAL A 187 2.56 -27.25 -6.00
C VAL A 187 2.81 -25.92 -5.28
N VAL A 188 3.53 -25.03 -5.95
CA VAL A 188 3.81 -23.67 -5.48
C VAL A 188 3.41 -22.65 -6.53
N PHE A 189 2.70 -21.62 -6.10
CA PHE A 189 2.32 -20.45 -6.87
C PHE A 189 3.05 -19.22 -6.34
N VAL A 190 3.65 -18.45 -7.25
CA VAL A 190 4.31 -17.17 -6.92
C VAL A 190 3.68 -16.10 -7.79
N ASP A 191 3.02 -15.12 -7.17
CA ASP A 191 2.36 -14.01 -7.86
C ASP A 191 3.20 -12.73 -7.72
N GLU A 192 3.13 -11.85 -8.75
CA GLU A 192 3.92 -10.61 -8.87
C GLU A 192 5.44 -10.84 -8.72
N ALA A 193 5.94 -11.91 -9.32
CA ALA A 193 7.30 -12.39 -9.16
C ALA A 193 8.39 -11.41 -9.66
N GLN A 194 8.06 -10.46 -10.55
CA GLN A 194 8.97 -9.41 -11.01
C GLN A 194 9.37 -8.43 -9.90
N ASP A 195 8.65 -8.42 -8.77
CA ASP A 195 8.94 -7.55 -7.64
C ASP A 195 9.83 -8.19 -6.56
N LEU A 196 10.16 -9.46 -6.72
CA LEU A 196 11.01 -10.17 -5.76
C LEU A 196 12.46 -9.69 -5.84
N SER A 197 13.09 -9.49 -4.68
CA SER A 197 14.54 -9.28 -4.58
C SER A 197 15.32 -10.57 -4.86
N LEU A 198 16.62 -10.46 -5.14
CA LEU A 198 17.47 -11.63 -5.36
C LEU A 198 17.45 -12.58 -4.15
N MET A 199 17.48 -12.05 -2.93
CA MET A 199 17.36 -12.84 -1.71
C MET A 199 16.02 -13.58 -1.61
N GLN A 200 14.91 -12.95 -2.00
CA GLN A 200 13.60 -13.60 -2.05
C GLN A 200 13.52 -14.66 -3.15
N TRP A 201 14.18 -14.44 -4.28
CA TRP A 201 14.35 -15.46 -5.33
C TRP A 201 15.10 -16.68 -4.80
N ASP A 202 16.15 -16.50 -4.00
CA ASP A 202 16.87 -17.60 -3.38
C ASP A 202 15.97 -18.38 -2.40
N MET A 203 15.11 -17.71 -1.64
CA MET A 203 14.09 -18.36 -0.81
C MET A 203 13.09 -19.17 -1.67
N VAL A 204 12.58 -18.57 -2.75
CA VAL A 204 11.66 -19.26 -3.66
C VAL A 204 12.33 -20.49 -4.28
N LYS A 205 13.61 -20.42 -4.67
CA LYS A 205 14.39 -21.58 -5.15
C LYS A 205 14.45 -22.70 -4.11
N THR A 206 14.73 -22.36 -2.86
CA THR A 206 14.76 -23.34 -1.75
C THR A 206 13.43 -24.08 -1.58
N ILE A 207 12.30 -23.39 -1.85
CA ILE A 207 10.96 -23.97 -1.76
C ILE A 207 10.68 -24.87 -2.97
N TRP A 208 10.87 -24.37 -4.18
CA TRP A 208 10.47 -25.11 -5.39
C TRP A 208 11.39 -26.26 -5.78
N ASP A 209 12.64 -26.27 -5.31
CA ASP A 209 13.55 -27.39 -5.57
C ASP A 209 13.07 -28.70 -4.91
N LYS A 210 12.15 -28.57 -3.94
CA LYS A 210 11.46 -29.68 -3.26
C LYS A 210 10.03 -29.92 -3.74
N THR A 211 9.58 -29.20 -4.79
CA THR A 211 8.19 -29.17 -5.24
C THR A 211 8.06 -29.80 -6.62
N VAL A 212 6.97 -30.55 -6.84
CA VAL A 212 6.72 -31.22 -8.14
C VAL A 212 6.39 -30.20 -9.22
N ASP A 213 5.47 -29.28 -8.94
CA ASP A 213 4.98 -28.27 -9.87
C ASP A 213 5.11 -26.85 -9.32
N SER A 214 5.43 -25.90 -10.20
CA SER A 214 5.47 -24.48 -9.82
C SER A 214 4.92 -23.57 -10.91
N TYR A 215 4.15 -22.57 -10.50
CA TYR A 215 3.60 -21.52 -11.34
C TYR A 215 4.13 -20.18 -10.88
N ILE A 216 4.80 -19.46 -11.77
CA ILE A 216 5.39 -18.15 -11.48
C ILE A 216 4.70 -17.15 -12.38
N ALA A 217 3.95 -16.22 -11.79
CA ALA A 217 3.25 -15.18 -12.54
C ALA A 217 3.92 -13.82 -12.33
N GLY A 218 4.05 -13.08 -13.43
CA GLY A 218 4.62 -11.74 -13.37
C GLY A 218 4.49 -10.99 -14.69
N ASP A 219 4.94 -9.74 -14.62
CA ASP A 219 5.07 -8.85 -15.76
C ASP A 219 6.27 -7.92 -15.55
N ASP A 220 7.36 -8.19 -16.26
CA ASP A 220 8.58 -7.40 -16.17
C ASP A 220 8.36 -5.93 -16.54
N ASP A 221 7.40 -5.61 -17.43
CA ASP A 221 7.01 -4.25 -17.76
C ASP A 221 6.37 -3.49 -16.59
N GLN A 222 5.95 -4.19 -15.54
CA GLN A 222 5.40 -3.63 -14.29
C GLN A 222 6.40 -3.65 -13.12
N ALA A 223 7.67 -3.90 -13.35
CA ALA A 223 8.73 -3.95 -12.33
C ALA A 223 9.18 -2.54 -11.91
N ILE A 224 8.41 -1.88 -11.07
CA ILE A 224 8.66 -0.51 -10.61
C ILE A 224 9.39 -0.43 -9.26
N PHE A 225 9.83 -1.56 -8.67
CA PHE A 225 10.47 -1.61 -7.35
C PHE A 225 11.97 -1.92 -7.38
N ARG A 226 12.66 -1.76 -8.53
CA ARG A 226 14.13 -1.91 -8.62
C ARG A 226 14.87 -1.06 -7.58
N TRP A 227 14.43 0.16 -7.34
CA TRP A 227 14.98 1.06 -6.32
C TRP A 227 14.89 0.52 -4.88
N ALA A 228 13.95 -0.38 -4.63
CA ALA A 228 13.73 -1.05 -3.35
C ALA A 228 14.38 -2.46 -3.29
N GLY A 229 15.15 -2.83 -4.30
CA GLY A 229 15.89 -4.08 -4.35
C GLY A 229 15.24 -5.20 -5.15
N ALA A 230 14.14 -4.96 -5.85
CA ALA A 230 13.56 -5.94 -6.77
C ALA A 230 14.54 -6.30 -7.89
N ASP A 231 14.62 -7.59 -8.23
CA ASP A 231 15.51 -8.14 -9.25
C ASP A 231 14.69 -8.75 -10.40
N VAL A 232 14.29 -7.87 -11.33
CA VAL A 232 13.49 -8.27 -12.49
C VAL A 232 14.26 -9.18 -13.43
N ASP A 233 15.58 -9.10 -13.47
CA ASP A 233 16.42 -9.92 -14.35
C ASP A 233 16.30 -11.40 -13.95
N SER A 234 16.18 -11.70 -12.67
CA SER A 234 15.85 -13.05 -12.20
C SER A 234 14.50 -13.54 -12.71
N PHE A 235 13.49 -12.67 -12.88
CA PHE A 235 12.21 -13.06 -13.48
C PHE A 235 12.35 -13.31 -14.99
N ILE A 236 12.98 -12.38 -15.72
CA ILE A 236 13.18 -12.47 -17.18
C ILE A 236 13.94 -13.75 -17.58
N THR A 237 14.93 -14.14 -16.79
CA THR A 237 15.80 -15.29 -17.07
C THR A 237 15.26 -16.63 -16.59
N GLN A 238 14.04 -16.68 -15.99
CA GLN A 238 13.46 -17.93 -15.51
C GLN A 238 13.22 -18.92 -16.65
N LYS A 239 13.67 -20.18 -16.42
CA LYS A 239 13.43 -21.28 -17.36
C LYS A 239 12.16 -22.02 -16.97
N GLY A 240 11.27 -22.24 -17.92
CA GLY A 240 10.01 -22.95 -17.71
C GLY A 240 9.14 -22.95 -18.96
N LYS A 241 7.98 -23.58 -18.90
CA LYS A 241 7.00 -23.55 -19.98
C LYS A 241 6.28 -22.19 -19.95
N PRO A 242 6.38 -21.36 -20.98
CA PRO A 242 5.68 -20.09 -20.99
C PRO A 242 4.16 -20.29 -21.15
N LEU A 243 3.40 -19.51 -20.41
CA LEU A 243 1.95 -19.38 -20.52
C LEU A 243 1.62 -17.88 -20.69
N PRO A 244 1.62 -17.35 -21.90
CA PRO A 244 1.32 -15.93 -22.13
C PRO A 244 -0.18 -15.67 -22.01
N LEU A 245 -0.54 -14.62 -21.27
CA LEU A 245 -1.90 -14.10 -21.19
C LEU A 245 -2.02 -12.90 -22.14
N THR A 246 -2.83 -13.03 -23.18
CA THR A 246 -2.80 -12.11 -24.31
C THR A 246 -3.97 -11.14 -24.38
N LYS A 247 -4.93 -11.19 -23.45
CA LYS A 247 -6.14 -10.34 -23.52
C LYS A 247 -6.37 -9.58 -22.21
N SER A 248 -6.23 -8.28 -22.26
CA SER A 248 -6.57 -7.41 -21.12
C SER A 248 -8.07 -7.21 -21.01
N ARG A 249 -8.57 -7.30 -19.77
CA ARG A 249 -9.95 -6.96 -19.40
C ARG A 249 -10.04 -5.56 -18.78
N ARG A 250 -8.90 -4.91 -18.59
CA ARG A 250 -8.77 -3.62 -17.87
C ARG A 250 -8.43 -2.48 -18.81
N VAL A 251 -7.37 -2.61 -19.58
CA VAL A 251 -6.71 -1.53 -20.30
C VAL A 251 -7.45 -1.19 -21.62
N PRO A 252 -7.94 0.05 -21.80
CA PRO A 252 -8.52 0.51 -23.05
C PRO A 252 -7.47 0.70 -24.15
N ARG A 253 -7.90 0.81 -25.42
CA ARG A 253 -7.03 0.87 -26.60
C ARG A 253 -6.04 2.05 -26.55
N LYS A 254 -6.49 3.28 -26.35
CA LYS A 254 -5.61 4.46 -26.34
C LYS A 254 -4.58 4.42 -25.22
N ILE A 255 -4.96 3.87 -24.05
CA ILE A 255 -4.03 3.70 -22.93
C ILE A 255 -3.00 2.61 -23.26
N HIS A 256 -3.44 1.52 -23.89
CA HIS A 256 -2.55 0.45 -24.35
C HIS A 256 -1.53 0.98 -25.39
N GLU A 257 -1.96 1.76 -26.36
CA GLU A 257 -1.09 2.34 -27.40
C GLU A 257 -0.03 3.24 -26.78
N LEU A 258 -0.41 4.12 -25.86
CA LEU A 258 0.53 4.99 -25.14
C LEU A 258 1.50 4.16 -24.30
N ALA A 259 1.00 3.23 -23.48
CA ALA A 259 1.84 2.38 -22.64
C ALA A 259 2.83 1.56 -23.46
N SER A 260 2.38 0.98 -24.59
CA SER A 260 3.22 0.22 -25.49
C SER A 260 4.31 1.07 -26.15
N SER A 261 4.00 2.32 -26.50
CA SER A 261 5.00 3.26 -27.07
C SER A 261 6.09 3.64 -26.07
N ILE A 262 5.74 3.70 -24.78
CA ILE A 262 6.70 4.01 -23.70
C ILE A 262 7.56 2.79 -23.38
N ILE A 263 6.92 1.64 -23.09
CA ILE A 263 7.62 0.45 -22.65
C ILE A 263 8.49 -0.16 -23.78
N GLY A 264 8.13 0.07 -25.02
CA GLY A 264 8.92 -0.36 -26.19
C GLY A 264 10.31 0.27 -26.31
N ARG A 265 10.62 1.29 -25.48
CA ARG A 265 11.94 1.91 -25.37
C ARG A 265 12.87 1.17 -24.41
N VAL A 266 12.33 0.31 -23.56
CA VAL A 266 13.10 -0.49 -22.61
C VAL A 266 13.72 -1.68 -23.33
N ASN A 267 15.05 -1.84 -23.21
CA ASN A 267 15.79 -2.86 -23.94
C ASN A 267 15.72 -4.24 -23.27
N ASN A 268 15.82 -4.29 -21.94
CA ASN A 268 15.85 -5.55 -21.19
C ASN A 268 14.44 -5.91 -20.70
N ARG A 269 13.67 -6.56 -21.59
CA ARG A 269 12.29 -7.01 -21.31
C ARG A 269 11.93 -8.25 -22.09
N ILE A 270 10.91 -8.97 -21.63
CA ILE A 270 10.29 -10.06 -22.39
C ILE A 270 9.36 -9.45 -23.43
N ASP A 271 9.53 -9.81 -24.70
CA ASP A 271 8.59 -9.37 -25.72
C ASP A 271 7.21 -10.02 -25.53
N LYS A 272 6.18 -9.20 -25.42
CA LYS A 272 4.80 -9.61 -25.12
C LYS A 272 3.85 -8.96 -26.10
N ASN A 273 3.11 -9.79 -26.82
CA ASN A 273 2.02 -9.31 -27.66
C ASN A 273 0.68 -9.56 -26.96
N TRP A 274 -0.07 -8.49 -26.66
CA TRP A 274 -1.35 -8.57 -25.98
C TRP A 274 -2.34 -7.52 -26.48
N ASN A 275 -3.63 -7.80 -26.31
CA ASN A 275 -4.72 -6.99 -26.82
C ASN A 275 -5.41 -6.22 -25.69
N PRO A 276 -5.74 -4.94 -25.89
CA PRO A 276 -6.58 -4.17 -24.96
C PRO A 276 -8.01 -4.70 -24.91
N LYS A 277 -8.81 -4.21 -23.95
CA LYS A 277 -10.26 -4.43 -23.95
C LYS A 277 -10.91 -3.69 -25.13
N GLN A 278 -12.10 -4.18 -25.54
CA GLN A 278 -12.90 -3.55 -26.61
C GLN A 278 -13.54 -2.23 -26.10
N HIS A 279 -12.72 -1.26 -25.80
CA HIS A 279 -13.12 0.08 -25.38
C HIS A 279 -12.02 1.05 -25.78
N GLU A 280 -12.39 2.16 -26.39
CA GLU A 280 -11.42 3.12 -26.91
C GLU A 280 -10.61 3.77 -25.78
N GLY A 281 -11.28 4.16 -24.71
CA GLY A 281 -10.71 4.98 -23.66
C GLY A 281 -10.52 6.43 -24.10
N ARG A 282 -10.13 7.26 -23.16
CA ARG A 282 -9.82 8.67 -23.42
C ARG A 282 -8.48 9.02 -22.79
N LEU A 283 -7.66 9.74 -23.54
CA LEU A 283 -6.43 10.34 -23.07
C LEU A 283 -6.50 11.84 -23.33
N THR A 284 -6.34 12.65 -22.30
CA THR A 284 -6.43 14.10 -22.39
C THR A 284 -5.26 14.71 -21.65
N PRO A 285 -4.33 15.42 -22.33
CA PRO A 285 -3.31 16.21 -21.66
C PRO A 285 -3.92 17.48 -21.06
N TYR A 286 -3.38 17.91 -19.92
CA TYR A 286 -3.67 19.17 -19.26
C TYR A 286 -2.38 19.84 -18.87
N ASP A 287 -2.33 21.15 -18.95
CA ASP A 287 -1.15 21.93 -18.53
C ASP A 287 -1.12 22.13 -17.02
N SER A 288 -2.28 22.11 -16.37
CA SER A 288 -2.41 22.26 -14.92
C SER A 288 -3.40 21.26 -14.33
N PHE A 289 -3.16 20.84 -13.08
CA PHE A 289 -4.09 20.02 -12.32
C PHE A 289 -5.42 20.73 -12.03
N GLU A 290 -5.37 22.06 -11.90
CA GLU A 290 -6.58 22.86 -11.70
C GLU A 290 -7.57 22.76 -12.86
N ASP A 291 -7.11 22.49 -14.07
CA ASP A 291 -7.97 22.38 -15.26
C ASP A 291 -8.73 21.06 -15.34
N VAL A 292 -8.37 20.08 -14.51
CA VAL A 292 -9.03 18.78 -14.51
C VAL A 292 -10.41 18.89 -13.86
N ASP A 293 -11.46 18.60 -14.63
CA ASP A 293 -12.82 18.54 -14.11
C ASP A 293 -13.09 17.19 -13.43
N MET A 294 -13.04 17.19 -12.10
CA MET A 294 -13.37 16.05 -11.25
C MET A 294 -14.74 16.18 -10.58
N SER A 295 -15.67 16.95 -11.15
CA SER A 295 -17.00 17.19 -10.56
C SER A 295 -17.86 15.93 -10.47
N SER A 296 -17.58 14.91 -11.28
CA SER A 296 -18.29 13.64 -11.30
C SER A 296 -17.35 12.44 -11.47
N GLY A 297 -17.85 11.24 -11.22
CA GLY A 297 -17.10 9.98 -11.39
C GLY A 297 -16.14 9.69 -10.24
N LYS A 298 -15.48 8.52 -10.32
CA LYS A 298 -14.43 8.10 -9.41
C LYS A 298 -13.06 8.39 -10.00
N TRP A 299 -12.15 8.87 -9.19
CA TRP A 299 -10.85 9.35 -9.63
C TRP A 299 -9.71 8.80 -8.78
N LEU A 300 -8.64 8.42 -9.44
CA LEU A 300 -7.35 8.11 -8.83
C LEU A 300 -6.31 9.13 -9.31
N VAL A 301 -5.77 9.93 -8.40
CA VAL A 301 -4.76 10.93 -8.69
C VAL A 301 -3.41 10.42 -8.25
N LEU A 302 -2.47 10.32 -9.19
CA LEU A 302 -1.18 9.69 -9.01
C LEU A 302 -0.03 10.69 -9.17
N THR A 303 0.89 10.64 -8.22
CA THR A 303 2.14 11.41 -8.26
C THR A 303 3.34 10.50 -8.08
N ARG A 304 4.53 10.97 -8.40
CA ARG A 304 5.77 10.23 -8.17
C ARG A 304 6.11 10.12 -6.69
N THR A 305 5.89 11.17 -5.91
CA THR A 305 6.25 11.22 -4.48
C THR A 305 5.09 11.70 -3.61
N ARG A 306 5.14 11.38 -2.30
CA ARG A 306 4.13 11.84 -1.34
C ARG A 306 4.09 13.35 -1.19
N SER A 307 5.23 14.02 -1.25
CA SER A 307 5.29 15.49 -1.14
C SER A 307 4.56 16.22 -2.25
N MET A 308 4.48 15.62 -3.45
CA MET A 308 3.71 16.19 -4.56
C MET A 308 2.19 16.14 -4.32
N LEU A 309 1.71 15.24 -3.45
CA LEU A 309 0.29 15.16 -3.12
C LEU A 309 -0.17 16.36 -2.26
N ASP A 310 0.72 16.92 -1.45
CA ASP A 310 0.37 17.99 -0.51
C ASP A 310 -0.15 19.25 -1.24
N SER A 311 0.47 19.62 -2.35
CA SER A 311 0.02 20.76 -3.18
C SER A 311 -1.33 20.52 -3.84
N LEU A 312 -1.64 19.27 -4.19
CA LEU A 312 -2.91 18.92 -4.84
C LEU A 312 -4.08 18.94 -3.87
N GLU A 313 -3.83 18.61 -2.60
CA GLU A 313 -4.88 18.64 -1.57
C GLU A 313 -5.51 20.02 -1.41
N ASP A 314 -4.71 21.09 -1.50
CA ASP A 314 -5.21 22.46 -1.41
C ASP A 314 -6.19 22.76 -2.56
N THR A 315 -5.83 22.42 -3.79
CA THR A 315 -6.69 22.59 -4.96
C THR A 315 -7.99 21.79 -4.82
N ILE A 316 -7.93 20.54 -4.36
CA ILE A 316 -9.12 19.69 -4.19
C ILE A 316 -10.04 20.26 -3.11
N ARG A 317 -9.47 20.74 -1.99
CA ARG A 317 -10.23 21.39 -0.89
C ARG A 317 -10.87 22.69 -1.34
N ASP A 318 -10.15 23.51 -2.10
CA ASP A 318 -10.69 24.76 -2.62
C ASP A 318 -11.84 24.56 -3.61
N LYS A 319 -11.75 23.52 -4.43
CA LYS A 319 -12.86 23.08 -5.28
C LYS A 319 -14.01 22.42 -4.50
N GLY A 320 -13.79 22.05 -3.22
CA GLY A 320 -14.79 21.42 -2.36
C GLY A 320 -15.13 19.99 -2.75
N PHE A 321 -14.15 19.22 -3.17
CA PHE A 321 -14.31 17.80 -3.46
C PHE A 321 -13.96 16.92 -2.25
N TYR A 322 -14.68 15.81 -2.09
CA TYR A 322 -14.42 14.82 -1.04
C TYR A 322 -13.36 13.84 -1.51
N TYR A 323 -12.25 13.80 -0.77
CA TYR A 323 -11.09 12.98 -1.12
C TYR A 323 -10.50 12.24 0.06
N GLU A 324 -9.77 11.17 -0.21
CA GLU A 324 -8.84 10.54 0.73
C GLU A 324 -7.41 10.62 0.21
N ASN A 325 -6.47 10.81 1.13
CA ASN A 325 -5.05 10.65 0.87
C ASN A 325 -4.60 9.34 1.54
N ARG A 326 -4.10 8.39 0.76
CA ARG A 326 -3.67 7.08 1.24
C ARG A 326 -2.69 7.13 2.43
N PHE A 327 -1.94 8.22 2.55
CA PHE A 327 -0.87 8.37 3.55
C PHE A 327 -1.28 9.20 4.75
N LYS A 328 -2.50 9.71 4.79
CA LYS A 328 -3.01 10.57 5.84
C LYS A 328 -4.37 10.08 6.32
N LYS A 329 -4.71 10.44 7.55
CA LYS A 329 -6.10 10.31 8.00
C LYS A 329 -7.00 11.18 7.13
N LEU A 330 -8.23 10.74 6.93
CA LEU A 330 -9.22 11.50 6.19
C LEU A 330 -9.32 12.92 6.74
N TYR A 331 -9.14 13.89 5.84
CA TYR A 331 -9.07 15.30 6.23
C TYR A 331 -10.38 15.75 6.89
N GLU A 332 -10.26 16.33 8.09
CA GLU A 332 -11.40 16.85 8.85
C GLU A 332 -12.54 15.83 9.11
N LYS A 333 -12.22 14.54 9.20
CA LYS A 333 -13.21 13.48 9.41
C LYS A 333 -14.10 13.75 10.63
N ASP A 334 -13.50 14.19 11.73
CA ASP A 334 -14.22 14.39 13.00
C ASP A 334 -15.32 15.44 12.87
N ILE A 335 -15.06 16.58 12.20
CA ILE A 335 -16.07 17.62 12.00
C ILE A 335 -17.10 17.22 10.94
N GLN A 336 -16.71 16.42 9.93
CA GLN A 336 -17.66 15.89 8.94
C GLN A 336 -18.67 14.97 9.64
N GLU A 337 -18.20 14.05 10.49
CA GLU A 337 -19.04 13.17 11.29
C GLU A 337 -19.93 13.97 12.26
N ALA A 338 -19.38 14.98 12.90
CA ALA A 338 -20.15 15.87 13.79
C ALA A 338 -21.27 16.62 13.04
N ALA A 339 -20.98 17.15 11.84
CA ALA A 339 -21.97 17.83 11.01
C ALA A 339 -23.09 16.90 10.56
N LEU A 340 -22.79 15.67 10.15
CA LEU A 340 -23.78 14.66 9.79
C LEU A 340 -24.65 14.27 11.00
N ASN A 341 -24.02 14.00 12.13
CA ASN A 341 -24.73 13.66 13.35
C ASN A 341 -25.64 14.81 13.82
N TRP A 342 -25.19 16.06 13.69
CA TRP A 342 -26.04 17.21 14.00
C TRP A 342 -27.26 17.30 13.10
N GLU A 343 -27.11 17.09 11.80
CA GLU A 343 -28.23 17.05 10.85
C GLU A 343 -29.21 15.93 11.19
N HIS A 344 -28.73 14.74 11.51
CA HIS A 344 -29.56 13.62 11.95
C HIS A 344 -30.34 13.99 13.23
N LEU A 345 -29.68 14.64 14.20
CA LEU A 345 -30.31 15.09 15.42
C LEU A 345 -31.43 16.11 15.17
N ILE A 346 -31.17 17.11 14.31
CA ILE A 346 -32.17 18.13 13.94
C ILE A 346 -33.35 17.52 13.16
N GLN A 347 -33.10 16.43 12.39
CA GLN A 347 -34.15 15.66 11.71
C GLN A 347 -34.93 14.70 12.62
N GLY A 348 -34.66 14.73 13.93
CA GLY A 348 -35.38 13.93 14.94
C GLY A 348 -34.79 12.53 15.19
N GLN A 349 -33.62 12.21 14.65
CA GLN A 349 -32.92 10.98 14.99
C GLN A 349 -32.26 11.12 16.38
N MET A 350 -32.19 10.00 17.09
CA MET A 350 -31.51 9.93 18.40
C MET A 350 -30.03 9.60 18.18
N LEU A 351 -29.16 10.18 18.97
CA LEU A 351 -27.71 9.97 18.95
C LEU A 351 -27.20 9.35 20.23
N ASP A 352 -26.14 8.58 20.15
CA ASP A 352 -25.45 8.05 21.32
C ASP A 352 -24.53 9.10 21.99
N SER A 353 -24.10 8.79 23.21
CA SER A 353 -23.24 9.70 23.99
C SER A 353 -21.92 10.06 23.31
N LYS A 354 -21.33 9.16 22.51
CA LYS A 354 -20.07 9.39 21.79
C LYS A 354 -20.27 10.35 20.61
N GLN A 355 -21.37 10.19 19.87
CA GLN A 355 -21.74 11.10 18.78
C GLN A 355 -22.01 12.50 19.31
N ILE A 356 -22.71 12.61 20.45
CA ILE A 356 -23.00 13.89 21.12
C ILE A 356 -21.70 14.55 21.63
N GLU A 357 -20.80 13.79 22.22
CA GLU A 357 -19.48 14.29 22.61
C GLU A 357 -18.71 14.84 21.40
N GLY A 358 -18.74 14.13 20.26
CA GLY A 358 -18.15 14.57 19.01
C GLY A 358 -18.67 15.93 18.54
N ILE A 359 -19.99 16.13 18.55
CA ILE A 359 -20.66 17.38 18.22
C ILE A 359 -20.27 18.49 19.20
N SER A 360 -20.31 18.21 20.50
CA SER A 360 -20.08 19.19 21.54
C SER A 360 -18.73 19.92 21.49
N LYS A 361 -17.73 19.30 20.85
CA LYS A 361 -16.38 19.88 20.66
C LYS A 361 -16.41 21.15 19.82
N TYR A 362 -17.40 21.28 18.93
CA TYR A 362 -17.48 22.39 17.97
C TYR A 362 -18.47 23.50 18.35
N ILE A 363 -19.18 23.34 19.47
CA ILE A 363 -20.16 24.30 19.96
C ILE A 363 -19.59 25.01 21.22
N SER A 364 -19.72 26.31 21.29
CA SER A 364 -19.22 27.09 22.43
C SER A 364 -19.99 26.79 23.73
N LYS A 365 -19.42 27.22 24.87
CA LYS A 365 -20.05 27.06 26.19
C LYS A 365 -21.29 27.93 26.35
N GLU A 366 -21.37 29.03 25.63
CA GLU A 366 -22.51 29.95 25.58
C GLU A 366 -23.73 29.27 24.91
N LYS A 367 -23.50 28.44 23.90
CA LYS A 367 -24.55 27.72 23.20
C LYS A 367 -24.84 26.33 23.78
N TRP A 368 -23.91 25.75 24.57
CA TRP A 368 -24.08 24.42 25.18
C TRP A 368 -23.35 24.29 26.52
N ASN A 369 -24.10 24.16 27.61
CA ASN A 369 -23.50 23.88 28.91
C ASN A 369 -22.96 22.46 29.03
N LYS A 370 -21.67 22.30 28.69
CA LYS A 370 -20.99 20.99 28.57
C LYS A 370 -20.82 20.27 29.92
N ASP A 371 -20.94 20.94 31.05
CA ASP A 371 -20.79 20.29 32.35
C ASP A 371 -21.90 19.28 32.62
N LYS A 372 -23.08 19.51 32.05
CA LYS A 372 -24.19 18.56 32.11
C LYS A 372 -23.99 17.29 31.31
N LEU A 373 -23.08 17.30 30.31
CA LEU A 373 -22.79 16.08 29.49
C LEU A 373 -22.08 15.00 30.31
N LYS A 374 -21.41 15.34 31.39
CA LYS A 374 -20.71 14.38 32.27
C LYS A 374 -21.64 13.39 32.94
N SER A 375 -22.93 13.69 33.04
CA SER A 375 -23.96 12.80 33.59
C SER A 375 -24.60 11.85 32.57
N MET A 376 -24.17 11.90 31.31
CA MET A 376 -24.73 11.03 30.27
C MET A 376 -24.33 9.59 30.50
N VAL A 377 -25.28 8.68 30.30
CA VAL A 377 -25.05 7.23 30.37
C VAL A 377 -24.44 6.75 29.07
N LYS A 378 -23.33 6.00 29.15
CA LYS A 378 -22.67 5.44 27.97
C LYS A 378 -23.62 4.55 27.19
N ASN A 379 -23.58 4.65 25.86
CA ASN A 379 -24.39 3.87 24.92
C ASN A 379 -25.91 4.09 25.00
N SER A 380 -26.38 5.07 25.75
CA SER A 380 -27.78 5.48 25.70
C SER A 380 -28.01 6.47 24.55
N LEU A 381 -29.23 6.44 23.99
CA LEU A 381 -29.64 7.31 22.91
C LEU A 381 -30.39 8.54 23.47
N TYR A 382 -30.14 9.70 22.88
CA TYR A 382 -30.66 10.99 23.29
C TYR A 382 -31.27 11.74 22.11
N SER A 383 -32.46 12.29 22.33
CA SER A 383 -33.12 13.17 21.36
C SER A 383 -32.70 14.61 21.51
N LEU A 384 -32.97 15.45 20.50
CA LEU A 384 -32.76 16.90 20.56
C LEU A 384 -33.46 17.55 21.75
N ASP A 385 -34.73 17.20 22.01
CA ASP A 385 -35.53 17.76 23.10
C ASP A 385 -34.91 17.43 24.46
N GLN A 386 -34.43 16.20 24.66
CA GLN A 386 -33.71 15.81 25.88
C GLN A 386 -32.42 16.61 26.06
N LEU A 387 -31.66 16.79 24.97
CA LEU A 387 -30.42 17.58 25.05
C LEU A 387 -30.67 19.04 25.41
N GLN A 388 -31.75 19.62 24.89
CA GLN A 388 -32.13 20.99 25.25
C GLN A 388 -32.64 21.10 26.69
N LYS A 389 -33.53 20.21 27.11
CA LYS A 389 -34.19 20.28 28.43
C LYS A 389 -33.26 19.88 29.56
N ASP A 390 -32.53 18.77 29.40
CA ASP A 390 -31.83 18.13 30.51
C ASP A 390 -30.31 18.37 30.45
N TYR A 391 -29.75 18.51 29.26
CA TYR A 391 -28.30 18.57 29.04
C TYR A 391 -27.77 19.94 28.56
N GLY A 392 -28.62 20.99 28.64
CA GLY A 392 -28.20 22.37 28.47
C GLY A 392 -27.80 22.80 27.08
N LEU A 393 -28.29 22.11 26.02
CA LEU A 393 -28.14 22.54 24.64
C LEU A 393 -29.04 23.76 24.38
N GLY A 394 -28.45 24.93 24.13
CA GLY A 394 -29.15 26.20 23.91
C GLY A 394 -29.41 26.57 22.46
N THR A 395 -28.94 25.76 21.49
CA THR A 395 -29.09 26.07 20.06
C THR A 395 -29.71 24.90 19.28
N LYS A 396 -30.43 25.25 18.23
CA LYS A 396 -30.92 24.34 17.16
C LYS A 396 -30.67 24.93 15.79
N GLU A 397 -29.74 25.84 15.70
CA GLU A 397 -29.31 26.44 14.44
C GLU A 397 -28.75 25.38 13.52
N ILE A 398 -28.68 25.68 12.23
CA ILE A 398 -28.01 24.82 11.24
C ILE A 398 -26.55 24.62 11.65
N TRP A 399 -25.99 23.43 11.39
CA TRP A 399 -24.68 23.01 11.92
C TRP A 399 -23.56 24.05 11.72
N TYR A 400 -23.50 24.74 10.57
CA TYR A 400 -22.42 25.70 10.30
C TYR A 400 -22.57 27.03 11.04
N GLU A 401 -23.70 27.26 11.68
CA GLU A 401 -23.95 28.38 12.63
C GLU A 401 -23.82 27.91 14.07
N ALA A 402 -24.24 26.67 14.33
CA ALA A 402 -24.09 26.05 15.65
C ALA A 402 -22.64 25.79 16.04
N PHE A 403 -21.80 25.40 15.06
CA PHE A 403 -20.40 25.01 15.27
C PHE A 403 -19.44 26.21 15.28
N ASP A 404 -19.66 27.14 16.14
CA ASP A 404 -18.91 28.40 16.27
C ASP A 404 -17.43 28.19 16.70
N GLN A 405 -17.07 27.02 17.21
CA GLN A 405 -15.70 26.62 17.55
C GLN A 405 -14.98 25.82 16.43
N ALA A 406 -15.61 25.58 15.31
CA ALA A 406 -15.07 24.73 14.26
C ALA A 406 -14.01 25.41 13.37
N GLY A 407 -13.98 26.74 13.35
CA GLY A 407 -13.14 27.51 12.43
C GLY A 407 -13.72 27.63 11.01
N GLN A 408 -13.72 28.84 10.47
CA GLN A 408 -14.43 29.19 9.22
C GLN A 408 -13.92 28.42 8.00
N LYS A 409 -12.62 28.13 7.91
CA LYS A 409 -12.05 27.35 6.76
C LYS A 409 -12.65 25.96 6.69
N ARG A 410 -12.78 25.26 7.83
CA ARG A 410 -13.37 23.93 7.94
C ARG A 410 -14.83 23.91 7.55
N ILE A 411 -15.61 24.87 8.11
CA ILE A 411 -17.02 25.05 7.78
C ILE A 411 -17.20 25.26 6.27
N ASN A 412 -16.42 26.17 5.69
CA ASN A 412 -16.51 26.49 4.27
C ASN A 412 -16.19 25.28 3.38
N TYR A 413 -15.20 24.47 3.74
CA TYR A 413 -14.88 23.26 2.99
C TYR A 413 -16.05 22.27 2.99
N ILE A 414 -16.63 21.95 4.15
CA ILE A 414 -17.75 21.00 4.24
C ILE A 414 -18.98 21.55 3.49
N ARG A 415 -19.25 22.86 3.59
CA ARG A 415 -20.34 23.51 2.83
C ARG A 415 -20.12 23.39 1.32
N ARG A 416 -18.89 23.57 0.83
CA ARG A 416 -18.55 23.37 -0.61
C ARG A 416 -18.77 21.93 -1.03
N MET A 417 -18.28 20.95 -0.25
CA MET A 417 -18.50 19.52 -0.53
C MET A 417 -19.99 19.21 -0.68
N LYS A 418 -20.81 19.67 0.27
CA LYS A 418 -22.27 19.46 0.20
C LYS A 418 -22.93 20.12 -1.01
N ARG A 419 -22.51 21.34 -1.39
CA ARG A 419 -22.98 22.01 -2.61
C ARG A 419 -22.61 21.24 -3.87
N ASN A 420 -21.46 20.59 -3.90
CA ASN A 420 -21.01 19.75 -4.99
C ASN A 420 -21.69 18.37 -5.02
N GLY A 421 -22.61 18.10 -4.07
CA GLY A 421 -23.29 16.80 -3.98
C GLY A 421 -22.44 15.67 -3.42
N GLU A 422 -21.32 16.00 -2.76
CA GLU A 422 -20.46 15.00 -2.12
C GLU A 422 -21.19 14.36 -0.94
N MET A 423 -21.13 13.03 -0.85
CA MET A 423 -21.81 12.25 0.18
C MET A 423 -20.81 11.87 1.28
N LEU A 424 -20.82 12.61 2.40
CA LEU A 424 -19.87 12.43 3.51
C LEU A 424 -20.03 11.09 4.24
N ASN A 425 -21.13 10.39 4.07
CA ASN A 425 -21.40 9.06 4.62
C ASN A 425 -20.96 7.90 3.71
N LYS A 426 -20.36 8.22 2.55
CA LYS A 426 -19.78 7.24 1.62
C LYS A 426 -18.25 7.38 1.57
N GLU A 427 -17.61 6.42 0.94
CA GLU A 427 -16.19 6.55 0.62
C GLU A 427 -15.93 7.72 -0.32
N PRO A 428 -14.83 8.47 -0.10
CA PRO A 428 -14.42 9.52 -1.01
C PRO A 428 -14.26 8.99 -2.44
N ARG A 429 -14.77 9.72 -3.40
CA ARG A 429 -14.68 9.34 -4.81
C ARG A 429 -13.36 9.75 -5.49
N ILE A 430 -12.58 10.61 -4.82
CA ILE A 430 -11.25 11.00 -5.27
C ILE A 430 -10.22 10.40 -4.31
N LYS A 431 -9.31 9.61 -4.87
CA LYS A 431 -8.23 8.95 -4.14
C LYS A 431 -6.88 9.50 -4.56
N LEU A 432 -6.10 9.98 -3.61
CA LEU A 432 -4.74 10.46 -3.83
C LEU A 432 -3.74 9.38 -3.42
N SER A 433 -2.81 9.06 -4.31
CA SER A 433 -1.78 8.06 -4.07
C SER A 433 -0.50 8.34 -4.86
N THR A 434 0.57 7.65 -4.54
CA THR A 434 1.74 7.60 -5.42
C THR A 434 1.59 6.46 -6.43
N ILE A 435 2.29 6.58 -7.57
CA ILE A 435 2.35 5.53 -8.60
C ILE A 435 2.69 4.17 -7.98
N HIS A 436 3.69 4.12 -7.10
CA HIS A 436 4.12 2.88 -6.44
C HIS A 436 3.05 2.26 -5.55
N SER A 437 2.39 3.09 -4.73
CA SER A 437 1.37 2.60 -3.80
C SER A 437 0.05 2.24 -4.48
N ALA A 438 -0.19 2.76 -5.69
CA ALA A 438 -1.37 2.43 -6.50
C ALA A 438 -1.17 1.19 -7.39
N LYS A 439 0.02 0.58 -7.40
CA LYS A 439 0.28 -0.61 -8.21
C LYS A 439 -0.77 -1.70 -7.96
N GLY A 440 -1.25 -2.31 -9.03
CA GLY A 440 -2.33 -3.30 -8.99
C GLY A 440 -3.75 -2.72 -8.85
N GLY A 441 -3.87 -1.43 -8.50
CA GLY A 441 -5.16 -0.73 -8.44
C GLY A 441 -5.72 -0.37 -9.82
N GLU A 442 -7.00 0.02 -9.82
CA GLU A 442 -7.69 0.52 -11.00
C GLU A 442 -8.79 1.50 -10.59
N GLU A 443 -9.08 2.46 -11.46
CA GLU A 443 -10.19 3.39 -11.30
C GLU A 443 -10.71 3.83 -12.68
N ASP A 444 -11.95 4.31 -12.74
CA ASP A 444 -12.57 4.75 -14.00
C ASP A 444 -11.84 5.93 -14.63
N ASN A 445 -11.40 6.88 -13.80
CA ASN A 445 -10.62 8.03 -14.22
C ASN A 445 -9.29 8.08 -13.45
N VAL A 446 -8.21 8.29 -14.17
CA VAL A 446 -6.87 8.41 -13.58
C VAL A 446 -6.21 9.70 -14.01
N VAL A 447 -5.76 10.50 -13.07
CA VAL A 447 -4.87 11.64 -13.30
C VAL A 447 -3.47 11.22 -12.95
N LEU A 448 -2.55 11.35 -13.90
CA LEU A 448 -1.14 11.09 -13.69
C LEU A 448 -0.34 12.39 -13.82
N LEU A 449 0.26 12.85 -12.73
CA LEU A 449 1.21 13.95 -12.78
C LEU A 449 2.54 13.44 -13.32
N THR A 450 3.05 14.12 -14.33
CA THR A 450 4.29 13.76 -15.05
C THR A 450 5.51 14.50 -14.52
N ASP A 451 5.35 15.33 -13.50
CA ASP A 451 6.46 16.05 -12.87
C ASP A 451 7.48 15.08 -12.27
N LEU A 452 8.77 15.40 -12.52
CA LEU A 452 9.89 14.66 -12.00
C LEU A 452 10.55 15.40 -10.84
N THR A 453 10.94 14.68 -9.80
CA THR A 453 11.83 15.24 -8.79
C THR A 453 13.22 15.46 -9.38
N HIS A 454 14.02 16.34 -8.77
CA HIS A 454 15.40 16.57 -9.19
C HIS A 454 16.22 15.27 -9.31
N ASN A 455 16.09 14.39 -8.32
CA ASN A 455 16.79 13.11 -8.32
C ASN A 455 16.30 12.17 -9.42
N THR A 456 14.99 12.09 -9.65
CA THR A 456 14.43 11.28 -10.73
C THR A 456 14.86 11.79 -12.09
N LYS A 457 14.88 13.12 -12.29
CA LYS A 457 15.36 13.73 -13.53
C LYS A 457 16.84 13.41 -13.76
N LYS A 458 17.67 13.50 -12.72
CA LYS A 458 19.09 13.16 -12.79
C LYS A 458 19.34 11.68 -13.12
N SER A 459 18.50 10.76 -12.58
CA SER A 459 18.53 9.33 -12.95
C SER A 459 18.13 9.13 -14.40
N TYR A 460 17.04 9.73 -14.84
CA TYR A 460 16.54 9.64 -16.22
C TYR A 460 17.58 10.16 -17.23
N ASP A 461 18.26 11.28 -16.91
CA ASP A 461 19.30 11.85 -17.78
C ASP A 461 20.54 10.92 -17.89
N LYS A 462 20.78 10.06 -16.89
CA LYS A 462 21.89 9.10 -16.87
C LYS A 462 21.56 7.76 -17.50
N ASN A 463 20.34 7.29 -17.34
CA ASN A 463 19.88 5.99 -17.78
C ASN A 463 18.41 6.09 -18.21
N GLN A 464 18.17 6.15 -19.51
CA GLN A 464 16.81 6.31 -20.06
C GLN A 464 15.93 5.04 -19.92
N ASP A 465 16.51 3.92 -19.51
CA ASP A 465 15.79 2.67 -19.25
C ASP A 465 15.21 2.60 -17.82
N ASP A 466 15.56 3.55 -16.94
CA ASP A 466 14.99 3.70 -15.59
C ASP A 466 13.78 4.66 -15.61
#